data_521f4db7713fb9dfb61ab19e19a171f3
#
_entry.id   521f4db7713fb9dfb61ab19e19a171f3
#
_cell.length_a   1.000
_cell.length_b   1.000
_cell.length_c   1.000
_cell.angle_alpha   90.00
_cell.angle_beta   90.00
_cell.angle_gamma   90.00
#
_symmetry.space_group_name_H-M   'P 1'
#
loop_
_entity.id
_entity.type
_entity.pdbx_description
1 polymer ?
#
loop_
_entity_poly.entity_id
_entity_poly.type
_entity_poly.pdbx_seq_one_letter_code
_entity_poly.pdbx_strand_id
1 'polypeptide(L)'
;EKNTVVRTEAIKKRDNEEILTKIAKTEADRLARQSAVKKLTSQETLVAVALEDEDQFVREHAINNPSLADEECFVEIAINTPFKETADEAIEHIENESSFIQILHNAKLEEVRKETLSHIDDIKVLIEIIKENEDAEFSLKALNKIDDEDILLKVYEANISEELSVRAVSKVKTQKPLIELIKNEP
;
A
#
# COMPACT_ATOMS: atom_id res chain seq x y z
N GLU A 1 0.37 4.89 37.69
CA GLU A 1 -1.02 4.59 37.29
C GLU A 1 -2.01 5.73 37.59
N LYS A 2 -2.09 6.26 38.84
CA LYS A 2 -3.01 7.38 39.16
C LYS A 2 -2.73 8.65 38.32
N ASN A 3 -1.48 8.93 37.98
CA ASN A 3 -1.12 10.09 37.14
C ASN A 3 -1.59 9.94 35.68
N THR A 4 -1.56 8.75 35.10
CA THR A 4 -2.02 8.49 33.73
C THR A 4 -3.52 8.75 33.59
N VAL A 5 -4.35 8.22 34.51
CA VAL A 5 -5.80 8.44 34.48
C VAL A 5 -6.17 9.93 34.58
N VAL A 6 -5.51 10.65 35.50
CA VAL A 6 -5.75 12.10 35.67
C VAL A 6 -5.33 12.89 34.42
N ARG A 7 -4.18 12.54 33.80
CA ARG A 7 -3.70 13.16 32.56
C ARG A 7 -4.67 12.92 31.42
N THR A 8 -5.08 11.67 31.22
CA THR A 8 -6.06 11.29 30.18
C THR A 8 -7.38 12.05 30.33
N GLU A 9 -7.91 12.17 31.56
CA GLU A 9 -9.13 12.94 31.81
C GLU A 9 -8.94 14.45 31.58
N ALA A 10 -7.76 14.99 31.90
CA ALA A 10 -7.44 16.38 31.60
C ALA A 10 -7.36 16.66 30.08
N ILE A 11 -6.80 15.73 29.31
CA ILE A 11 -6.72 15.81 27.84
C ILE A 11 -8.11 15.76 27.22
N LYS A 12 -9.00 14.88 27.68
CA LYS A 12 -10.38 14.78 27.19
C LYS A 12 -11.17 16.10 27.32
N LYS A 13 -10.80 16.95 28.26
CA LYS A 13 -11.41 18.26 28.49
C LYS A 13 -10.77 19.42 27.72
N ARG A 14 -9.75 19.13 26.91
CA ARG A 14 -9.02 20.13 26.12
C ARG A 14 -9.47 20.07 24.66
N ASP A 15 -9.64 21.26 24.05
CA ASP A 15 -10.00 21.41 22.64
C ASP A 15 -8.98 22.33 21.90
N ASN A 16 -7.81 22.58 22.52
CA ASN A 16 -6.75 23.36 21.90
C ASN A 16 -5.87 22.46 21.06
N GLU A 17 -5.92 22.62 19.73
CA GLU A 17 -5.21 21.81 18.75
C GLU A 17 -3.68 21.81 18.95
N GLU A 18 -3.09 22.98 19.27
CA GLU A 18 -1.64 23.10 19.52
C GLU A 18 -1.21 22.25 20.72
N ILE A 19 -1.99 22.26 21.80
CA ILE A 19 -1.69 21.46 23.00
C ILE A 19 -1.90 19.98 22.70
N LEU A 20 -2.95 19.61 21.96
CA LEU A 20 -3.21 18.23 21.56
C LEU A 20 -2.09 17.71 20.66
N THR A 21 -1.65 18.48 19.67
CA THR A 21 -0.51 18.18 18.81
C THR A 21 0.75 17.93 19.63
N LYS A 22 1.07 18.81 20.57
CA LYS A 22 2.24 18.63 21.45
C LYS A 22 2.13 17.34 22.25
N ILE A 23 0.99 17.05 22.87
CA ILE A 23 0.80 15.83 23.66
C ILE A 23 0.93 14.60 22.75
N ALA A 24 0.26 14.58 21.60
CA ALA A 24 0.30 13.47 20.65
C ALA A 24 1.73 13.12 20.21
N LYS A 25 2.59 14.13 20.01
CA LYS A 25 3.96 13.94 19.53
C LYS A 25 5.00 13.71 20.62
N THR A 26 4.78 14.17 21.86
CA THR A 26 5.89 14.25 22.85
C THR A 26 5.59 13.63 24.22
N GLU A 27 4.35 13.25 24.50
CA GLU A 27 4.02 12.68 25.81
C GLU A 27 4.54 11.23 25.90
N ALA A 28 5.23 10.91 26.99
CA ALA A 28 5.80 9.58 27.19
C ALA A 28 4.76 8.48 27.38
N ASP A 29 3.59 8.83 27.95
CA ASP A 29 2.50 7.89 28.17
C ASP A 29 1.67 7.68 26.90
N ARG A 30 1.70 6.49 26.33
CA ARG A 30 0.94 6.12 25.13
C ARG A 30 -0.57 6.40 25.25
N LEU A 31 -1.19 6.18 26.41
CA LEU A 31 -2.62 6.42 26.59
C LEU A 31 -2.96 7.90 26.55
N ALA A 32 -2.03 8.74 27.01
CA ALA A 32 -2.16 10.19 26.86
C ALA A 32 -2.01 10.60 25.39
N ARG A 33 -1.03 10.03 24.64
CA ARG A 33 -0.90 10.28 23.19
C ARG A 33 -2.16 9.83 22.44
N GLN A 34 -2.66 8.62 22.65
CA GLN A 34 -3.92 8.13 22.06
C GLN A 34 -5.10 9.04 22.35
N SER A 35 -5.22 9.53 23.60
CA SER A 35 -6.32 10.43 23.98
C SER A 35 -6.25 11.78 23.30
N ALA A 36 -5.05 12.28 23.02
CA ALA A 36 -4.84 13.50 22.25
C ALA A 36 -5.15 13.26 20.76
N VAL A 37 -4.61 12.17 20.17
CA VAL A 37 -4.85 11.80 18.77
C VAL A 37 -6.33 11.70 18.44
N LYS A 38 -7.15 11.10 19.30
CA LYS A 38 -8.61 11.01 19.12
C LYS A 38 -9.33 12.34 18.98
N LYS A 39 -8.72 13.42 19.43
CA LYS A 39 -9.30 14.77 19.41
C LYS A 39 -8.65 15.69 18.38
N LEU A 40 -7.55 15.27 17.77
CA LEU A 40 -6.90 16.02 16.70
C LEU A 40 -7.82 16.18 15.48
N THR A 41 -7.74 17.34 14.86
CA THR A 41 -8.43 17.66 13.61
C THR A 41 -7.47 17.98 12.47
N SER A 42 -6.19 18.23 12.76
CA SER A 42 -5.14 18.48 11.76
C SER A 42 -4.73 17.18 11.07
N GLN A 43 -5.05 17.02 9.80
CA GLN A 43 -4.61 15.88 8.99
C GLN A 43 -3.09 15.78 8.95
N GLU A 44 -2.37 16.90 8.80
CA GLU A 44 -0.90 16.93 8.82
C GLU A 44 -0.34 16.32 10.12
N THR A 45 -0.94 16.66 11.27
CA THR A 45 -0.50 16.11 12.56
C THR A 45 -0.83 14.62 12.66
N LEU A 46 -1.99 14.19 12.17
CA LEU A 46 -2.41 12.79 12.17
C LEU A 46 -1.48 11.94 11.28
N VAL A 47 -1.14 12.42 10.08
CA VAL A 47 -0.16 11.77 9.20
C VAL A 47 1.20 11.65 9.90
N ALA A 48 1.70 12.74 10.51
CA ALA A 48 2.98 12.69 11.22
C ALA A 48 2.97 11.66 12.36
N VAL A 49 1.89 11.57 13.14
CA VAL A 49 1.76 10.58 14.21
C VAL A 49 1.71 9.16 13.64
N ALA A 50 0.97 8.92 12.56
CA ALA A 50 0.89 7.62 11.89
C ALA A 50 2.25 7.17 11.34
N LEU A 51 3.10 8.10 10.91
CA LEU A 51 4.43 7.81 10.38
C LEU A 51 5.49 7.58 11.47
N GLU A 52 5.40 8.29 12.60
CA GLU A 52 6.52 8.46 13.52
C GLU A 52 6.31 7.84 14.91
N ASP A 53 5.07 7.61 15.38
CA ASP A 53 4.84 7.10 16.72
C ASP A 53 5.36 5.67 16.86
N GLU A 54 6.09 5.39 17.95
CA GLU A 54 6.65 4.07 18.24
C GLU A 54 5.58 3.01 18.57
N ASP A 55 4.43 3.43 19.11
CA ASP A 55 3.36 2.54 19.54
C ASP A 55 2.34 2.34 18.43
N GLN A 56 2.15 1.07 18.03
CA GLN A 56 1.21 0.67 16.98
C GLN A 56 -0.21 1.20 17.22
N PHE A 57 -0.69 1.13 18.44
CA PHE A 57 -2.07 1.56 18.75
C PHE A 57 -2.25 3.08 18.65
N VAL A 58 -1.17 3.85 18.83
CA VAL A 58 -1.23 5.32 18.60
C VAL A 58 -1.31 5.60 17.11
N ARG A 59 -0.50 4.89 16.30
CA ARG A 59 -0.55 5.02 14.82
C ARG A 59 -1.91 4.62 14.26
N GLU A 60 -2.48 3.49 14.71
CA GLU A 60 -3.81 3.01 14.35
C GLU A 60 -4.90 4.06 14.67
N HIS A 61 -4.82 4.69 15.86
CA HIS A 61 -5.76 5.75 16.22
C HIS A 61 -5.62 7.00 15.35
N ALA A 62 -4.44 7.28 14.82
CA ALA A 62 -4.23 8.40 13.92
C ALA A 62 -4.84 8.12 12.54
N ILE A 63 -4.63 6.91 12.00
CA ILE A 63 -5.19 6.50 10.71
C ILE A 63 -6.72 6.47 10.77
N ASN A 64 -7.29 5.91 11.83
CA ASN A 64 -8.74 5.78 12.01
C ASN A 64 -9.41 7.04 12.61
N ASN A 65 -8.71 8.17 12.69
CA ASN A 65 -9.31 9.41 13.14
C ASN A 65 -10.25 9.96 12.06
N PRO A 66 -11.54 10.27 12.38
CA PRO A 66 -12.49 10.77 11.38
C PRO A 66 -12.09 12.09 10.68
N SER A 67 -11.11 12.81 11.22
CA SER A 67 -10.58 14.02 10.61
C SER A 67 -9.50 13.73 9.56
N LEU A 68 -8.98 12.51 9.50
CA LEU A 68 -8.10 12.04 8.43
C LEU A 68 -8.99 11.47 7.31
N ALA A 69 -9.37 12.31 6.35
CA ALA A 69 -10.38 11.98 5.35
C ALA A 69 -9.86 12.04 3.90
N ASP A 70 -8.76 12.73 3.65
CA ASP A 70 -8.21 12.86 2.31
C ASP A 70 -7.41 11.61 1.95
N GLU A 71 -7.76 10.96 0.84
CA GLU A 71 -7.11 9.74 0.36
C GLU A 71 -5.59 9.93 0.18
N GLU A 72 -5.15 11.12 -0.24
CA GLU A 72 -3.72 11.45 -0.40
C GLU A 72 -2.93 11.31 0.91
N CYS A 73 -3.56 11.55 2.06
CA CYS A 73 -2.93 11.33 3.37
C CYS A 73 -2.65 9.84 3.62
N PHE A 74 -3.56 8.95 3.23
CA PHE A 74 -3.35 7.51 3.34
C PHE A 74 -2.28 7.02 2.36
N VAL A 75 -2.25 7.57 1.14
CA VAL A 75 -1.18 7.32 0.16
C VAL A 75 0.18 7.73 0.74
N GLU A 76 0.28 8.92 1.33
CA GLU A 76 1.51 9.41 1.97
C GLU A 76 1.96 8.47 3.09
N ILE A 77 1.04 8.02 3.95
CA ILE A 77 1.33 7.06 5.03
C ILE A 77 1.82 5.74 4.45
N ALA A 78 1.10 5.14 3.50
CA ALA A 78 1.44 3.86 2.90
C ALA A 78 2.82 3.88 2.20
N ILE A 79 3.17 5.00 1.55
CA ILE A 79 4.47 5.17 0.89
C ILE A 79 5.62 5.31 1.89
N ASN A 80 5.41 6.07 2.98
CA ASN A 80 6.51 6.57 3.80
C ASN A 80 6.72 5.86 5.12
N THR A 81 5.71 5.13 5.62
CA THR A 81 5.83 4.43 6.91
C THR A 81 6.90 3.34 6.89
N PRO A 82 7.68 3.19 7.97
CA PRO A 82 8.57 2.05 8.14
C PRO A 82 7.87 0.82 8.74
N PHE A 83 6.57 0.93 9.05
CA PHE A 83 5.79 -0.12 9.72
C PHE A 83 4.80 -0.74 8.75
N LYS A 84 4.97 -2.04 8.46
CA LYS A 84 4.11 -2.74 7.50
C LYS A 84 2.64 -2.69 7.91
N GLU A 85 2.33 -2.96 9.17
CA GLU A 85 0.96 -2.95 9.68
C GLU A 85 0.28 -1.56 9.55
N THR A 86 1.07 -0.49 9.61
CA THR A 86 0.58 0.88 9.41
C THR A 86 0.29 1.16 7.94
N ALA A 87 1.12 0.63 7.03
CA ALA A 87 0.87 0.73 5.60
C ALA A 87 -0.37 -0.07 5.20
N ASP A 88 -0.52 -1.28 5.71
CA ASP A 88 -1.68 -2.14 5.44
C ASP A 88 -2.98 -1.46 5.87
N GLU A 89 -3.02 -0.89 7.08
CA GLU A 89 -4.17 -0.14 7.58
C GLU A 89 -4.48 1.10 6.71
N ALA A 90 -3.45 1.83 6.26
CA ALA A 90 -3.65 2.98 5.39
C ALA A 90 -4.21 2.58 4.01
N ILE A 91 -3.75 1.45 3.46
CA ILE A 91 -4.23 0.90 2.18
C ILE A 91 -5.72 0.56 2.22
N GLU A 92 -6.27 0.13 3.36
CA GLU A 92 -7.70 -0.16 3.51
C GLU A 92 -8.62 1.06 3.31
N HIS A 93 -8.07 2.27 3.42
CA HIS A 93 -8.79 3.53 3.19
C HIS A 93 -8.65 4.09 1.77
N ILE A 94 -7.99 3.36 0.86
CA ILE A 94 -7.72 3.79 -0.52
C ILE A 94 -8.68 3.09 -1.47
N GLU A 95 -9.30 3.86 -2.36
CA GLU A 95 -10.26 3.36 -3.34
C GLU A 95 -9.77 3.53 -4.79
N ASN A 96 -8.94 4.56 -5.07
CA ASN A 96 -8.52 4.89 -6.42
C ASN A 96 -7.34 4.05 -6.89
N GLU A 97 -7.47 3.40 -8.05
CA GLU A 97 -6.38 2.62 -8.67
C GLU A 97 -5.11 3.46 -8.90
N SER A 98 -5.26 4.74 -9.24
CA SER A 98 -4.13 5.66 -9.41
C SER A 98 -3.29 5.83 -8.12
N SER A 99 -3.93 5.75 -6.96
CA SER A 99 -3.26 5.80 -5.65
C SER A 99 -2.48 4.51 -5.38
N PHE A 100 -3.04 3.36 -5.74
CA PHE A 100 -2.32 2.09 -5.67
C PHE A 100 -1.09 2.06 -6.60
N ILE A 101 -1.20 2.64 -7.81
CA ILE A 101 -0.07 2.79 -8.73
C ILE A 101 1.02 3.68 -8.12
N GLN A 102 0.67 4.78 -7.45
CA GLN A 102 1.64 5.62 -6.75
C GLN A 102 2.36 4.84 -5.64
N ILE A 103 1.64 4.05 -4.84
CA ILE A 103 2.21 3.23 -3.77
C ILE A 103 3.13 2.15 -4.36
N LEU A 104 2.71 1.48 -5.44
CA LEU A 104 3.50 0.48 -6.15
C LEU A 104 4.89 1.01 -6.52
N HIS A 105 4.96 2.22 -7.07
CA HIS A 105 6.22 2.80 -7.52
C HIS A 105 7.06 3.42 -6.41
N ASN A 106 6.45 3.89 -5.31
CA ASN A 106 7.11 4.78 -4.36
C ASN A 106 7.19 4.23 -2.93
N ALA A 107 6.46 3.18 -2.56
CA ALA A 107 6.48 2.67 -1.19
C ALA A 107 7.90 2.22 -0.79
N LYS A 108 8.31 2.61 0.42
CA LYS A 108 9.62 2.24 0.98
C LYS A 108 9.73 0.76 1.28
N LEU A 109 8.62 0.13 1.65
CA LEU A 109 8.55 -1.29 1.97
C LEU A 109 8.23 -2.10 0.71
N GLU A 110 9.09 -3.05 0.38
CA GLU A 110 8.90 -3.93 -0.79
C GLU A 110 7.64 -4.78 -0.68
N GLU A 111 7.33 -5.28 0.53
CA GLU A 111 6.13 -6.05 0.79
C GLU A 111 4.86 -5.25 0.46
N VAL A 112 4.85 -3.97 0.81
CA VAL A 112 3.72 -3.05 0.52
C VAL A 112 3.55 -2.89 -0.99
N ARG A 113 4.65 -2.69 -1.74
CA ARG A 113 4.60 -2.63 -3.21
C ARG A 113 4.00 -3.91 -3.82
N LYS A 114 4.43 -5.08 -3.32
CA LYS A 114 3.95 -6.38 -3.81
C LYS A 114 2.47 -6.63 -3.50
N GLU A 115 1.99 -6.21 -2.34
CA GLU A 115 0.59 -6.36 -1.94
C GLU A 115 -0.32 -5.42 -2.74
N THR A 116 0.14 -4.19 -2.99
CA THR A 116 -0.59 -3.18 -3.76
C THR A 116 -0.93 -3.64 -5.18
N LEU A 117 -0.13 -4.55 -5.77
CA LEU A 117 -0.40 -5.12 -7.10
C LEU A 117 -1.77 -5.80 -7.20
N SER A 118 -2.30 -6.33 -6.10
CA SER A 118 -3.63 -6.96 -6.10
C SER A 118 -4.77 -5.99 -6.46
N HIS A 119 -4.58 -4.70 -6.23
CA HIS A 119 -5.54 -3.62 -6.47
C HIS A 119 -5.37 -2.94 -7.84
N ILE A 120 -4.40 -3.39 -8.67
CA ILE A 120 -4.09 -2.78 -9.96
C ILE A 120 -4.56 -3.71 -11.09
N ASP A 121 -5.42 -3.20 -11.96
CA ASP A 121 -5.91 -3.88 -13.16
C ASP A 121 -5.48 -3.16 -14.45
N ASP A 122 -4.81 -1.99 -14.35
CA ASP A 122 -4.27 -1.30 -15.52
C ASP A 122 -3.24 -2.17 -16.23
N ILE A 123 -3.61 -2.64 -17.42
CA ILE A 123 -2.80 -3.54 -18.26
C ILE A 123 -1.45 -2.94 -18.61
N LYS A 124 -1.36 -1.62 -18.77
CA LYS A 124 -0.07 -0.97 -19.11
C LYS A 124 0.91 -1.10 -17.96
N VAL A 125 0.45 -0.86 -16.73
CA VAL A 125 1.25 -1.02 -15.51
C VAL A 125 1.67 -2.48 -15.34
N LEU A 126 0.76 -3.43 -15.54
CA LEU A 126 1.08 -4.85 -15.47
C LEU A 126 2.15 -5.25 -16.51
N ILE A 127 2.07 -4.72 -17.73
CA ILE A 127 3.07 -4.96 -18.78
C ILE A 127 4.43 -4.32 -18.43
N GLU A 128 4.45 -3.13 -17.81
CA GLU A 128 5.70 -2.51 -17.33
C GLU A 128 6.40 -3.39 -16.31
N ILE A 129 5.69 -3.85 -15.28
CA ILE A 129 6.23 -4.76 -14.26
C ILE A 129 6.81 -6.04 -14.90
N ILE A 130 6.13 -6.61 -15.88
CA ILE A 130 6.58 -7.82 -16.58
C ILE A 130 7.86 -7.55 -17.38
N LYS A 131 7.95 -6.38 -18.04
CA LYS A 131 9.14 -6.01 -18.85
C LYS A 131 10.36 -5.70 -18.01
N GLU A 132 10.19 -5.03 -16.88
CA GLU A 132 11.28 -4.72 -15.96
C GLU A 132 11.86 -5.99 -15.35
N ASN A 133 11.00 -6.94 -14.99
CA ASN A 133 11.35 -8.26 -14.46
C ASN A 133 12.45 -8.21 -13.37
N GLU A 134 12.42 -7.17 -12.53
CA GLU A 134 13.38 -7.01 -11.43
C GLU A 134 13.18 -8.09 -10.34
N ASP A 135 11.93 -8.54 -10.16
CA ASP A 135 11.55 -9.63 -9.28
C ASP A 135 10.66 -10.61 -10.05
N ALA A 136 11.16 -11.84 -10.25
CA ALA A 136 10.46 -12.86 -11.04
C ALA A 136 9.09 -13.23 -10.45
N GLU A 137 8.98 -13.33 -9.12
CA GLU A 137 7.68 -13.65 -8.48
C GLU A 137 6.67 -12.52 -8.68
N PHE A 138 7.13 -11.27 -8.60
CA PHE A 138 6.28 -10.11 -8.80
C PHE A 138 5.81 -9.99 -10.24
N SER A 139 6.70 -10.21 -11.21
CA SER A 139 6.37 -10.25 -12.64
C SER A 139 5.38 -11.38 -12.98
N LEU A 140 5.52 -12.55 -12.36
CA LEU A 140 4.56 -13.64 -12.50
C LEU A 140 3.19 -13.30 -11.91
N LYS A 141 3.14 -12.61 -10.77
CA LYS A 141 1.87 -12.13 -10.19
C LYS A 141 1.18 -11.14 -11.14
N ALA A 142 1.92 -10.20 -11.73
CA ALA A 142 1.39 -9.27 -12.73
C ALA A 142 0.86 -10.03 -13.97
N LEU A 143 1.62 -10.99 -14.50
CA LEU A 143 1.21 -11.81 -15.64
C LEU A 143 -0.04 -12.64 -15.33
N ASN A 144 -0.19 -13.13 -14.10
CA ASN A 144 -1.37 -13.89 -13.70
C ASN A 144 -2.66 -13.07 -13.74
N LYS A 145 -2.60 -11.77 -13.62
CA LYS A 145 -3.76 -10.85 -13.74
C LYS A 145 -4.18 -10.59 -15.19
N ILE A 146 -3.33 -10.90 -16.18
CA ILE A 146 -3.61 -10.67 -17.60
C ILE A 146 -4.31 -11.90 -18.19
N ASP A 147 -5.50 -11.72 -18.74
CA ASP A 147 -6.27 -12.77 -19.42
C ASP A 147 -6.39 -12.55 -20.93
N ASP A 148 -5.91 -11.43 -21.46
CA ASP A 148 -5.90 -11.12 -22.88
C ASP A 148 -4.83 -11.98 -23.59
N GLU A 149 -5.29 -12.87 -24.48
CA GLU A 149 -4.41 -13.83 -25.17
C GLU A 149 -3.42 -13.16 -26.12
N ASP A 150 -3.78 -12.03 -26.75
CA ASP A 150 -2.87 -11.30 -27.63
C ASP A 150 -1.72 -10.68 -26.83
N ILE A 151 -2.00 -10.26 -25.60
CA ILE A 151 -0.97 -9.74 -24.69
C ILE A 151 -0.11 -10.88 -24.17
N LEU A 152 -0.69 -12.01 -23.78
CA LEU A 152 0.04 -13.20 -23.35
C LEU A 152 1.01 -13.69 -24.42
N LEU A 153 0.59 -13.69 -25.69
CA LEU A 153 1.45 -14.07 -26.83
C LEU A 153 2.59 -13.05 -27.02
N LYS A 154 2.34 -11.76 -26.87
CA LYS A 154 3.40 -10.75 -26.91
C LYS A 154 4.43 -10.88 -25.77
N VAL A 155 3.98 -11.28 -24.57
CA VAL A 155 4.89 -11.58 -23.44
C VAL A 155 5.77 -12.79 -23.78
N TYR A 156 5.19 -13.83 -24.36
CA TYR A 156 5.94 -14.99 -24.85
C TYR A 156 6.99 -14.59 -25.92
N GLU A 157 6.57 -13.85 -26.96
CA GLU A 157 7.43 -13.40 -28.05
C GLU A 157 8.58 -12.49 -27.55
N ALA A 158 8.33 -11.70 -26.50
CA ALA A 158 9.36 -10.83 -25.91
C ALA A 158 10.49 -11.62 -25.24
N ASN A 159 10.27 -12.91 -24.90
CA ASN A 159 11.25 -13.84 -24.35
C ASN A 159 12.08 -13.25 -23.17
N ILE A 160 11.38 -12.56 -22.25
CA ILE A 160 12.01 -11.88 -21.11
C ILE A 160 12.65 -12.88 -20.15
N SER A 161 11.93 -13.96 -19.84
CA SER A 161 12.46 -15.12 -19.11
C SER A 161 11.70 -16.39 -19.51
N GLU A 162 12.35 -17.56 -19.33
CA GLU A 162 11.74 -18.86 -19.61
C GLU A 162 10.45 -19.06 -18.79
N GLU A 163 10.50 -18.68 -17.52
CA GLU A 163 9.36 -18.84 -16.59
C GLU A 163 8.13 -18.01 -17.01
N LEU A 164 8.35 -16.75 -17.41
CA LEU A 164 7.30 -15.87 -17.93
C LEU A 164 6.75 -16.40 -19.26
N SER A 165 7.61 -16.88 -20.14
CA SER A 165 7.21 -17.44 -21.43
C SER A 165 6.34 -18.68 -21.26
N VAL A 166 6.76 -19.63 -20.42
CA VAL A 166 5.99 -20.84 -20.08
C VAL A 166 4.66 -20.47 -19.44
N ARG A 167 4.65 -19.52 -18.51
CA ARG A 167 3.43 -19.09 -17.83
C ARG A 167 2.47 -18.40 -18.79
N ALA A 168 2.95 -17.53 -19.67
CA ALA A 168 2.13 -16.86 -20.67
C ALA A 168 1.43 -17.86 -21.57
N VAL A 169 2.19 -18.80 -22.18
CA VAL A 169 1.64 -19.85 -23.05
C VAL A 169 0.63 -20.73 -22.29
N SER A 170 0.89 -21.06 -21.02
CA SER A 170 0.00 -21.91 -20.22
C SER A 170 -1.40 -21.27 -19.98
N LYS A 171 -1.48 -19.95 -20.07
CA LYS A 171 -2.76 -19.20 -19.94
C LYS A 171 -3.54 -19.08 -21.25
N VAL A 172 -2.89 -19.28 -22.41
CA VAL A 172 -3.56 -19.23 -23.73
C VAL A 172 -4.48 -20.44 -23.87
N LYS A 173 -5.76 -20.20 -24.15
CA LYS A 173 -6.80 -21.24 -24.27
C LYS A 173 -7.11 -21.58 -25.72
N THR A 174 -6.90 -20.63 -26.63
CA THR A 174 -7.21 -20.76 -28.05
C THR A 174 -6.21 -21.68 -28.75
N GLN A 175 -6.72 -22.70 -29.45
CA GLN A 175 -5.89 -23.73 -30.11
C GLN A 175 -5.02 -23.19 -31.26
N LYS A 176 -5.54 -22.23 -32.04
CA LYS A 176 -4.85 -21.73 -33.23
C LYS A 176 -3.47 -21.14 -32.94
N PRO A 177 -3.32 -20.19 -32.00
CA PRO A 177 -1.98 -19.69 -31.62
C PRO A 177 -1.05 -20.80 -31.13
N LEU A 178 -1.55 -21.72 -30.29
CA LEU A 178 -0.75 -22.83 -29.76
C LEU A 178 -0.22 -23.76 -30.87
N ILE A 179 -1.01 -24.01 -31.91
CA ILE A 179 -0.57 -24.80 -33.07
C ILE A 179 0.48 -24.07 -33.87
N GLU A 180 0.38 -22.74 -34.01
CA GLU A 180 1.38 -21.92 -34.69
C GLU A 180 2.70 -21.90 -33.92
N LEU A 181 2.65 -21.81 -32.59
CA LEU A 181 3.85 -21.91 -31.74
C LEU A 181 4.57 -23.25 -31.94
N ILE A 182 3.86 -24.38 -31.87
CA ILE A 182 4.45 -25.71 -32.06
C ILE A 182 5.12 -25.89 -33.43
N LYS A 183 4.61 -25.22 -34.48
CA LYS A 183 5.17 -25.29 -35.82
C LYS A 183 6.42 -24.44 -36.01
N ASN A 184 6.57 -23.37 -35.24
CA ASN A 184 7.61 -22.38 -35.36
C ASN A 184 8.76 -22.59 -34.37
N GLU A 185 8.57 -23.44 -33.35
CA GLU A 185 9.66 -23.87 -32.47
C GLU A 185 10.61 -24.80 -33.24
N PRO A 186 11.96 -24.58 -33.16
CA PRO A 186 12.95 -25.36 -33.88
C PRO A 186 13.09 -26.79 -33.37
#